data_41666c02007012a9061fccc42446f574
#
_entry.id   41666c02007012a9061fccc42446f574
#
_cell.length_a   1.000
_cell.length_b   1.000
_cell.length_c   1.000
_cell.angle_alpha   90.00
_cell.angle_beta   90.00
_cell.angle_gamma   90.00
#
_symmetry.space_group_name_H-M   'P 1'
#
loop_
_entity.id
_entity.type
_entity.pdbx_description
1 polymer ?
#
loop_
_entity_poly.entity_id
_entity_poly.type
_entity_poly.pdbx_seq_one_letter_code
_entity_poly.pdbx_strand_id
1 'polypeptide(L)'
;MKKIVMYLSFVAVLVSCNHKNAASDWEEKSNSLEFDSIVSLNTYPVIIKEVMDIKEWNIIDTILICRNRGDHPSYYVFNTTNFQVIGEFGRTGNGENEWISPHLIPRDESVYTVIDNVRLGIYDVVKKDSLYAIQKKKDLVAQIPLNSVKPVSSSAFAYITHSPKEVSWKIADIETLASVDSLSFSDSDENRNALLRDFSYGVTDDHAVFAFQRIDRFMISSLSDSYHVIPGLIMHGDGDDKNRKDVYYTDVICRDYIYLLSQRDVRTSELSGTSSIEVYDYDGNPVRKISIDIIASEMVYDPINKRVIFRTPMDNDFHVLDYAFE
;
A
#
# COMPACT_ATOMS: atom_id res chain seq x y z
N MET A 1 30.18 -59.34 14.35
CA MET A 1 29.75 -58.22 13.51
C MET A 1 28.51 -57.58 14.17
N LYS A 2 28.67 -56.47 14.89
CA LYS A 2 27.58 -55.75 15.54
C LYS A 2 27.11 -54.62 14.61
N LYS A 3 25.83 -54.68 14.17
CA LYS A 3 25.21 -53.61 13.42
C LYS A 3 24.82 -52.49 14.36
N ILE A 4 25.44 -51.31 14.19
CA ILE A 4 25.05 -50.06 14.85
C ILE A 4 23.94 -49.47 14.02
N VAL A 5 22.73 -49.42 14.58
CA VAL A 5 21.60 -48.71 14.01
C VAL A 5 21.66 -47.28 14.58
N MET A 6 21.96 -46.33 13.71
CA MET A 6 22.00 -44.89 14.03
C MET A 6 20.58 -44.33 13.86
N TYR A 7 19.91 -44.04 14.97
CA TYR A 7 18.66 -43.30 14.97
C TYR A 7 18.92 -41.82 14.73
N LEU A 8 18.58 -41.34 13.54
CA LEU A 8 18.50 -39.91 13.27
C LEU A 8 17.19 -39.39 13.87
N SER A 9 17.29 -38.73 15.02
CA SER A 9 16.18 -37.99 15.61
C SER A 9 15.99 -36.70 14.81
N PHE A 10 14.97 -36.65 13.96
CA PHE A 10 14.47 -35.42 13.35
C PHE A 10 13.77 -34.61 14.45
N VAL A 11 14.44 -33.62 14.99
CA VAL A 11 13.82 -32.60 15.84
C VAL A 11 13.15 -31.63 14.88
N ALA A 12 11.85 -31.85 14.63
CA ALA A 12 11.00 -30.85 14.02
C ALA A 12 10.81 -29.71 15.04
N VAL A 13 11.54 -28.63 14.85
CA VAL A 13 11.26 -27.36 15.54
C VAL A 13 9.96 -26.84 14.95
N LEU A 14 8.86 -27.18 15.59
CA LEU A 14 7.59 -26.50 15.38
C LEU A 14 7.77 -25.08 15.94
N VAL A 15 8.12 -24.13 15.08
CA VAL A 15 7.93 -22.72 15.37
C VAL A 15 6.41 -22.52 15.43
N SER A 16 5.86 -22.66 16.61
CA SER A 16 4.51 -22.24 16.93
C SER A 16 4.49 -20.72 16.80
N CYS A 17 4.01 -20.20 15.66
CA CYS A 17 3.56 -18.83 15.59
C CYS A 17 2.43 -18.70 16.61
N ASN A 18 2.71 -18.08 17.75
CA ASN A 18 1.69 -17.64 18.67
C ASN A 18 0.84 -16.61 17.92
N HIS A 19 -0.29 -17.05 17.39
CA HIS A 19 -1.39 -16.16 17.06
C HIS A 19 -1.87 -15.55 18.39
N LYS A 20 -1.28 -14.43 18.77
CA LYS A 20 -1.91 -13.55 19.75
C LYS A 20 -3.22 -13.11 19.11
N ASN A 21 -4.34 -13.39 19.78
CA ASN A 21 -5.61 -12.75 19.44
C ASN A 21 -5.41 -11.25 19.59
N ALA A 22 -5.24 -10.55 18.47
CA ALA A 22 -4.84 -9.14 18.42
C ALA A 22 -5.87 -8.20 19.07
N ALA A 23 -7.06 -8.68 19.39
CA ALA A 23 -8.15 -7.84 19.88
C ALA A 23 -8.00 -7.33 21.33
N SER A 24 -7.12 -7.90 22.15
CA SER A 24 -7.05 -7.53 23.59
C SER A 24 -6.08 -6.42 23.94
N ASP A 25 -5.18 -6.05 23.01
CA ASP A 25 -4.08 -5.10 23.29
C ASP A 25 -4.26 -3.77 22.55
N TRP A 26 -5.36 -3.59 21.81
CA TRP A 26 -5.68 -2.36 21.11
C TRP A 26 -6.52 -1.42 21.99
N GLU A 27 -6.17 -0.14 22.01
CA GLU A 27 -6.95 0.91 22.65
C GLU A 27 -8.02 1.45 21.68
N GLU A 28 -9.28 1.46 22.08
CA GLU A 28 -10.38 2.02 21.28
C GLU A 28 -10.60 3.49 21.62
N LYS A 29 -10.69 4.35 20.59
CA LYS A 29 -10.93 5.78 20.71
C LYS A 29 -11.99 6.22 19.70
N SER A 30 -12.91 7.07 20.15
CA SER A 30 -13.90 7.70 19.26
C SER A 30 -13.24 8.81 18.41
N ASN A 31 -13.53 8.81 17.12
CA ASN A 31 -13.09 9.87 16.21
C ASN A 31 -14.12 11.01 16.21
N SER A 32 -13.77 12.14 16.80
CA SER A 32 -14.68 13.30 16.90
C SER A 32 -14.94 13.99 15.56
N LEU A 33 -14.10 13.80 14.55
CA LEU A 33 -14.11 14.55 13.27
C LEU A 33 -14.05 16.08 13.42
N GLU A 34 -13.69 16.57 14.60
CA GLU A 34 -13.53 17.99 14.89
C GLU A 34 -12.08 18.39 14.58
N PHE A 35 -11.85 18.85 13.35
CA PHE A 35 -10.53 19.26 12.89
C PHE A 35 -10.22 20.71 13.32
N ASP A 36 -8.98 20.96 13.74
CA ASP A 36 -8.49 22.29 14.11
C ASP A 36 -8.61 23.28 12.94
N SER A 37 -8.48 22.80 11.72
CA SER A 37 -8.63 23.63 10.52
C SER A 37 -9.26 22.85 9.37
N ILE A 38 -10.08 23.54 8.57
CA ILE A 38 -10.67 23.05 7.34
C ILE A 38 -10.30 23.99 6.21
N VAL A 39 -9.66 23.47 5.17
CA VAL A 39 -9.28 24.23 3.98
C VAL A 39 -9.85 23.59 2.73
N SER A 40 -10.18 24.39 1.72
CA SER A 40 -10.60 23.89 0.41
C SER A 40 -9.57 24.30 -0.63
N LEU A 41 -9.08 23.35 -1.38
CA LEU A 41 -8.03 23.55 -2.37
C LEU A 41 -8.45 22.94 -3.72
N ASN A 42 -7.99 23.54 -4.81
CA ASN A 42 -8.25 23.05 -6.14
C ASN A 42 -7.05 22.28 -6.66
N THR A 43 -7.34 21.21 -7.37
CA THR A 43 -6.36 20.44 -8.14
C THR A 43 -6.27 20.95 -9.57
N TYR A 44 -5.23 20.54 -10.28
CA TYR A 44 -5.14 20.75 -11.72
C TYR A 44 -4.78 19.43 -12.43
N PRO A 45 -5.36 19.16 -13.61
CA PRO A 45 -5.11 17.93 -14.35
C PRO A 45 -3.76 17.98 -15.05
N VAL A 46 -3.08 16.83 -15.08
CA VAL A 46 -1.89 16.57 -15.89
C VAL A 46 -2.18 15.40 -16.81
N ILE A 47 -2.30 15.69 -18.10
CA ILE A 47 -2.69 14.69 -19.10
C ILE A 47 -1.52 13.72 -19.34
N ILE A 48 -1.77 12.45 -19.11
CA ILE A 48 -0.84 11.35 -19.33
C ILE A 48 -1.31 10.53 -20.52
N LYS A 49 -0.59 10.58 -21.63
CA LYS A 49 -0.94 9.89 -22.87
C LYS A 49 -0.37 8.48 -22.97
N GLU A 50 0.71 8.24 -22.26
CA GLU A 50 1.53 7.04 -22.37
C GLU A 50 0.93 5.86 -21.59
N VAL A 51 0.16 6.13 -20.53
CA VAL A 51 -0.40 5.11 -19.64
C VAL A 51 -1.90 5.01 -19.85
N MET A 52 -2.38 3.79 -20.14
CA MET A 52 -3.82 3.56 -20.38
C MET A 52 -4.58 3.21 -19.08
N ASP A 53 -3.94 2.51 -18.15
CA ASP A 53 -4.58 2.08 -16.89
C ASP A 53 -3.46 1.79 -15.87
N ILE A 54 -3.36 2.62 -14.86
CA ILE A 54 -2.36 2.49 -13.79
C ILE A 54 -2.87 1.45 -12.79
N LYS A 55 -2.05 0.42 -12.51
CA LYS A 55 -2.36 -0.62 -11.52
C LYS A 55 -1.62 -0.46 -10.22
N GLU A 56 -0.48 0.15 -10.28
CA GLU A 56 0.43 0.35 -9.16
C GLU A 56 1.28 1.57 -9.45
N TRP A 57 1.55 2.37 -8.46
CA TRP A 57 2.45 3.51 -8.59
C TRP A 57 3.26 3.73 -7.33
N ASN A 58 4.47 4.22 -7.51
CA ASN A 58 5.39 4.51 -6.44
C ASN A 58 6.16 5.79 -6.74
N ILE A 59 6.40 6.60 -5.72
CA ILE A 59 7.28 7.77 -5.80
C ILE A 59 8.57 7.48 -5.06
N ILE A 60 9.69 7.82 -5.69
CA ILE A 60 11.00 7.86 -5.06
C ILE A 60 11.71 9.10 -5.54
N ASP A 61 12.09 9.95 -4.61
CA ASP A 61 12.75 11.23 -4.92
C ASP A 61 11.99 12.01 -6.01
N THR A 62 12.58 12.23 -7.17
CA THR A 62 12.01 12.98 -8.29
C THR A 62 11.36 12.11 -9.35
N ILE A 63 11.14 10.84 -9.09
CA ILE A 63 10.57 9.91 -10.05
C ILE A 63 9.28 9.27 -9.56
N LEU A 64 8.30 9.20 -10.47
CA LEU A 64 7.06 8.47 -10.30
C LEU A 64 7.11 7.25 -11.23
N ILE A 65 7.00 6.06 -10.67
CA ILE A 65 6.97 4.81 -11.42
C ILE A 65 5.56 4.29 -11.44
N CYS A 66 5.01 4.10 -12.64
CA CYS A 66 3.65 3.62 -12.84
C CYS A 66 3.66 2.27 -13.55
N ARG A 67 3.00 1.27 -12.97
CA ARG A 67 2.71 0.02 -13.65
C ARG A 67 1.52 0.21 -14.60
N ASN A 68 1.74 -0.07 -15.87
CA ASN A 68 0.71 -0.04 -16.89
C ASN A 68 0.03 -1.41 -17.04
N ARG A 69 -1.27 -1.42 -17.27
CA ARG A 69 -2.03 -2.66 -17.58
C ARG A 69 -1.82 -3.14 -19.01
N GLY A 70 -1.32 -2.28 -19.89
CA GLY A 70 -1.08 -2.61 -21.30
C GLY A 70 0.02 -3.64 -21.52
N ASP A 71 0.15 -4.11 -22.77
CA ASP A 71 1.09 -5.17 -23.11
C ASP A 71 2.56 -4.72 -23.04
N HIS A 72 2.87 -3.46 -23.37
CA HIS A 72 4.25 -2.94 -23.39
C HIS A 72 4.30 -1.42 -23.26
N PRO A 73 5.19 -0.85 -22.45
CA PRO A 73 6.00 -1.50 -21.39
C PRO A 73 5.16 -1.83 -20.14
N SER A 74 5.72 -2.64 -19.24
CA SER A 74 5.06 -2.92 -17.96
C SER A 74 5.11 -1.75 -17.01
N TYR A 75 6.19 -0.96 -17.05
CA TYR A 75 6.40 0.20 -16.20
C TYR A 75 6.85 1.41 -17.00
N TYR A 76 6.23 2.55 -16.70
CA TYR A 76 6.67 3.87 -17.12
C TYR A 76 7.29 4.61 -15.94
N VAL A 77 8.34 5.38 -16.22
CA VAL A 77 9.04 6.22 -15.25
C VAL A 77 8.90 7.67 -15.67
N PHE A 78 8.28 8.46 -14.83
CA PHE A 78 8.05 9.88 -15.05
C PHE A 78 8.96 10.71 -14.14
N ASN A 79 9.42 11.84 -14.65
CA ASN A 79 9.97 12.89 -13.82
C ASN A 79 8.81 13.62 -13.11
N THR A 80 8.86 13.72 -11.78
CA THR A 80 7.75 14.32 -11.03
C THR A 80 7.66 15.84 -11.22
N THR A 81 8.71 16.53 -11.66
CA THR A 81 8.66 17.98 -11.86
C THR A 81 7.80 18.39 -13.05
N ASN A 82 7.86 17.65 -14.16
CA ASN A 82 7.20 18.00 -15.41
C ASN A 82 6.31 16.88 -16.00
N PHE A 83 6.23 15.75 -15.34
CA PHE A 83 5.49 14.55 -15.73
C PHE A 83 5.89 13.98 -17.12
N GLN A 84 7.08 14.30 -17.59
CA GLN A 84 7.59 13.68 -18.80
C GLN A 84 8.09 12.26 -18.52
N VAL A 85 7.85 11.34 -19.46
CA VAL A 85 8.44 10.00 -19.43
C VAL A 85 9.95 10.12 -19.63
N ILE A 86 10.70 9.62 -18.64
CA ILE A 86 12.16 9.59 -18.66
C ILE A 86 12.72 8.18 -18.79
N GLY A 87 11.86 7.20 -18.83
CA GLY A 87 12.24 5.81 -19.01
C GLY A 87 11.05 4.85 -19.00
N GLU A 88 11.30 3.64 -19.48
CA GLU A 88 10.35 2.56 -19.46
C GLU A 88 11.09 1.23 -19.33
N PHE A 89 10.45 0.23 -18.71
CA PHE A 89 11.05 -1.09 -18.57
C PHE A 89 10.02 -2.21 -18.38
N GLY A 90 10.51 -3.43 -18.60
CA GLY A 90 9.72 -4.63 -18.50
C GLY A 90 8.75 -4.81 -19.66
N ARG A 91 8.32 -6.05 -19.84
CA ARG A 91 7.32 -6.42 -20.84
C ARG A 91 6.35 -7.40 -20.25
N THR A 92 5.09 -7.29 -20.64
CA THR A 92 4.08 -8.28 -20.28
C THR A 92 4.14 -9.45 -21.26
N GLY A 93 4.26 -10.68 -20.76
CA GLY A 93 4.30 -11.86 -21.59
C GLY A 93 4.97 -13.06 -20.96
N ASN A 94 5.34 -14.05 -21.80
CA ASN A 94 5.92 -15.34 -21.40
C ASN A 94 7.39 -15.50 -21.80
N GLY A 95 8.04 -14.49 -22.35
CA GLY A 95 9.46 -14.49 -22.72
C GLY A 95 10.41 -14.46 -21.51
N GLU A 96 11.71 -14.54 -21.72
CA GLU A 96 12.72 -14.67 -20.66
C GLU A 96 12.71 -13.51 -19.66
N ASN A 97 12.55 -12.27 -20.13
CA ASN A 97 12.49 -11.05 -19.31
C ASN A 97 11.11 -10.38 -19.39
N GLU A 98 10.06 -11.17 -19.54
CA GLU A 98 8.68 -10.72 -19.55
C GLU A 98 7.99 -11.15 -18.26
N TRP A 99 7.01 -10.38 -17.82
CA TRP A 99 6.29 -10.58 -16.57
C TRP A 99 4.78 -10.72 -16.81
N ILE A 100 4.08 -11.41 -15.92
CA ILE A 100 2.62 -11.57 -15.99
C ILE A 100 1.92 -10.76 -14.90
N SER A 101 2.40 -10.89 -13.68
CA SER A 101 1.85 -10.16 -12.52
C SER A 101 2.98 -9.61 -11.65
N PRO A 102 3.73 -8.63 -12.19
CA PRO A 102 4.85 -8.04 -11.45
C PRO A 102 4.36 -7.09 -10.36
N HIS A 103 5.06 -7.09 -9.23
CA HIS A 103 4.99 -6.07 -8.18
C HIS A 103 6.36 -5.45 -8.01
N LEU A 104 6.40 -4.12 -8.02
CA LEU A 104 7.64 -3.36 -7.91
C LEU A 104 7.83 -2.87 -6.48
N ILE A 105 9.02 -3.12 -5.95
CA ILE A 105 9.47 -2.62 -4.66
C ILE A 105 10.68 -1.73 -4.92
N PRO A 106 10.51 -0.43 -4.81
CA PRO A 106 11.63 0.49 -4.90
C PRO A 106 12.59 0.29 -3.72
N ARG A 107 13.89 0.25 -3.99
CA ARG A 107 14.95 0.20 -2.96
C ARG A 107 15.66 1.55 -2.82
N ASP A 108 15.92 2.19 -3.95
CA ASP A 108 16.44 3.54 -4.09
C ASP A 108 16.08 4.09 -5.49
N GLU A 109 16.61 5.24 -5.85
CA GLU A 109 16.35 5.91 -7.15
C GLU A 109 16.79 5.11 -8.38
N SER A 110 17.68 4.16 -8.20
CA SER A 110 18.35 3.44 -9.29
C SER A 110 18.15 1.92 -9.24
N VAL A 111 17.68 1.39 -8.13
CA VAL A 111 17.53 -0.06 -7.91
C VAL A 111 16.12 -0.40 -7.45
N TYR A 112 15.49 -1.28 -8.20
CA TYR A 112 14.16 -1.78 -7.90
C TYR A 112 14.19 -3.32 -7.84
N THR A 113 13.39 -3.89 -6.95
CA THR A 113 13.12 -5.33 -6.96
C THR A 113 11.73 -5.55 -7.55
N VAL A 114 11.62 -6.45 -8.53
CA VAL A 114 10.35 -6.87 -9.10
C VAL A 114 10.08 -8.33 -8.73
N ILE A 115 8.92 -8.59 -8.16
CA ILE A 115 8.45 -9.94 -7.83
C ILE A 115 7.32 -10.28 -8.79
N ASP A 116 7.52 -11.27 -9.64
CA ASP A 116 6.45 -11.80 -10.50
C ASP A 116 5.91 -13.10 -9.91
N ASN A 117 4.71 -13.01 -9.35
CA ASN A 117 4.05 -14.11 -8.69
C ASN A 117 3.64 -15.25 -9.62
N VAL A 118 3.32 -14.95 -10.86
CA VAL A 118 2.86 -15.98 -11.83
C VAL A 118 4.05 -16.69 -12.44
N ARG A 119 5.12 -15.97 -12.74
CA ARG A 119 6.37 -16.54 -13.26
C ARG A 119 7.29 -17.05 -12.18
N LEU A 120 6.92 -16.91 -10.94
CA LEU A 120 7.70 -17.36 -9.79
C LEU A 120 9.14 -16.83 -9.82
N GLY A 121 9.32 -15.55 -10.12
CA GLY A 121 10.64 -14.95 -10.26
C GLY A 121 10.81 -13.65 -9.48
N ILE A 122 12.04 -13.44 -8.99
CA ILE A 122 12.49 -12.17 -8.43
C ILE A 122 13.56 -11.61 -9.36
N TYR A 123 13.43 -10.34 -9.66
CA TYR A 123 14.29 -9.62 -10.58
C TYR A 123 14.83 -8.37 -9.92
N ASP A 124 16.11 -8.08 -10.12
CA ASP A 124 16.66 -6.76 -9.88
C ASP A 124 16.57 -5.94 -11.17
N VAL A 125 16.07 -4.73 -11.07
CA VAL A 125 16.02 -3.75 -12.15
C VAL A 125 16.94 -2.60 -11.75
N VAL A 126 18.00 -2.41 -12.51
CA VAL A 126 19.03 -1.41 -12.21
C VAL A 126 19.06 -0.36 -13.32
N LYS A 127 18.88 0.89 -12.95
CA LYS A 127 19.03 2.03 -13.85
C LYS A 127 20.49 2.23 -14.22
N LYS A 128 20.79 2.25 -15.51
CA LYS A 128 22.11 2.56 -16.07
C LYS A 128 21.95 3.65 -17.12
N ASP A 129 22.31 4.85 -16.77
CA ASP A 129 22.06 6.05 -17.59
C ASP A 129 20.55 6.24 -17.90
N SER A 130 20.15 6.10 -19.15
CA SER A 130 18.77 6.17 -19.61
C SER A 130 18.10 4.81 -19.78
N LEU A 131 18.81 3.71 -19.49
CA LEU A 131 18.33 2.35 -19.70
C LEU A 131 18.11 1.62 -18.36
N TYR A 132 17.28 0.59 -18.37
CA TYR A 132 17.03 -0.28 -17.23
C TYR A 132 17.52 -1.70 -17.56
N ALA A 133 18.52 -2.15 -16.81
CA ALA A 133 19.00 -3.54 -16.90
C ALA A 133 18.16 -4.42 -15.97
N ILE A 134 17.56 -5.46 -16.55
CA ILE A 134 16.74 -6.43 -15.80
C ILE A 134 17.56 -7.69 -15.64
N GLN A 135 17.73 -8.16 -14.42
CA GLN A 135 18.43 -9.38 -14.09
C GLN A 135 17.59 -10.25 -13.18
N LYS A 136 17.32 -11.49 -13.59
CA LYS A 136 16.69 -12.46 -12.71
C LYS A 136 17.63 -12.83 -11.56
N LYS A 137 17.17 -12.62 -10.33
CA LYS A 137 17.94 -12.89 -9.11
C LYS A 137 17.75 -14.30 -8.59
N LYS A 138 16.50 -14.75 -8.51
CA LYS A 138 16.16 -16.08 -8.06
C LYS A 138 14.76 -16.52 -8.51
N ASP A 139 14.52 -17.84 -8.43
CA ASP A 139 13.19 -18.41 -8.57
C ASP A 139 12.46 -18.47 -7.22
N LEU A 140 11.15 -18.24 -7.25
CA LEU A 140 10.27 -18.49 -6.11
C LEU A 140 9.91 -19.97 -6.06
N VAL A 141 9.90 -20.54 -4.87
CA VAL A 141 9.49 -21.94 -4.65
C VAL A 141 7.97 -22.10 -4.78
N ALA A 142 7.21 -21.05 -4.45
CA ALA A 142 5.75 -21.02 -4.51
C ALA A 142 5.25 -19.60 -4.75
N GLN A 143 4.00 -19.49 -5.19
CA GLN A 143 3.32 -18.18 -5.29
C GLN A 143 3.15 -17.56 -3.90
N ILE A 144 3.45 -16.27 -3.83
CA ILE A 144 3.13 -15.43 -2.68
C ILE A 144 1.94 -14.57 -3.10
N PRO A 145 0.78 -14.67 -2.43
CA PRO A 145 -0.40 -13.89 -2.82
C PRO A 145 -0.22 -12.40 -2.46
N LEU A 146 0.61 -11.69 -3.23
CA LEU A 146 0.92 -10.28 -3.04
C LEU A 146 -0.22 -9.42 -3.58
N ASN A 147 -0.75 -8.57 -2.72
CA ASN A 147 -1.66 -7.50 -3.11
C ASN A 147 -1.23 -6.22 -2.41
N SER A 148 -1.43 -5.07 -3.06
CA SER A 148 -1.13 -3.75 -2.49
C SER A 148 0.26 -3.69 -1.84
N VAL A 149 1.30 -3.92 -2.64
CA VAL A 149 2.69 -3.91 -2.16
C VAL A 149 3.17 -2.48 -1.95
N LYS A 150 3.73 -2.20 -0.75
CA LYS A 150 4.36 -0.90 -0.44
C LYS A 150 5.75 -1.12 0.18
N PRO A 151 6.76 -0.32 -0.19
CA PRO A 151 8.05 -0.36 0.50
C PRO A 151 7.90 0.10 1.95
N VAL A 152 8.64 -0.52 2.84
CA VAL A 152 8.80 -0.09 4.25
C VAL A 152 10.18 0.53 4.42
N SER A 153 11.20 -0.14 3.88
CA SER A 153 12.59 0.34 3.87
C SER A 153 13.32 -0.23 2.65
N SER A 154 14.61 0.03 2.53
CA SER A 154 15.45 -0.57 1.48
C SER A 154 15.58 -2.11 1.59
N SER A 155 15.20 -2.71 2.72
CA SER A 155 15.29 -4.15 2.99
C SER A 155 13.95 -4.83 3.28
N ALA A 156 12.87 -4.08 3.48
CA ALA A 156 11.56 -4.61 3.85
C ALA A 156 10.43 -4.00 3.03
N PHE A 157 9.39 -4.80 2.80
CA PHE A 157 8.16 -4.37 2.15
C PHE A 157 6.94 -4.93 2.86
N ALA A 158 5.84 -4.21 2.77
CA ALA A 158 4.55 -4.65 3.27
C ALA A 158 3.61 -5.05 2.13
N TYR A 159 2.69 -5.96 2.40
CA TYR A 159 1.71 -6.43 1.43
C TYR A 159 0.47 -7.03 2.10
N ILE A 160 -0.60 -7.17 1.34
CA ILE A 160 -1.85 -7.78 1.79
C ILE A 160 -1.97 -9.18 1.18
N THR A 161 -2.44 -10.13 1.98
CA THR A 161 -2.86 -11.46 1.51
C THR A 161 -4.33 -11.67 1.78
N HIS A 162 -5.04 -12.28 0.83
CA HIS A 162 -6.44 -12.65 0.98
C HIS A 162 -6.58 -14.17 1.07
N SER A 163 -7.29 -14.63 2.08
CA SER A 163 -7.78 -15.99 2.19
C SER A 163 -9.32 -16.00 2.25
N PRO A 164 -9.98 -17.13 2.07
CA PRO A 164 -11.45 -17.19 2.20
C PRO A 164 -11.97 -16.76 3.58
N LYS A 165 -11.15 -16.90 4.64
CA LYS A 165 -11.57 -16.66 6.02
C LYS A 165 -11.10 -15.34 6.59
N GLU A 166 -9.94 -14.84 6.14
CA GLU A 166 -9.31 -13.65 6.71
C GLU A 166 -8.52 -12.87 5.66
N VAL A 167 -8.26 -11.62 5.94
CA VAL A 167 -7.28 -10.79 5.26
C VAL A 167 -6.15 -10.51 6.21
N SER A 168 -4.92 -10.69 5.75
CA SER A 168 -3.74 -10.42 6.55
C SER A 168 -2.86 -9.41 5.87
N TRP A 169 -2.42 -8.42 6.62
CA TRP A 169 -1.32 -7.55 6.26
C TRP A 169 -0.02 -8.16 6.78
N LYS A 170 1.05 -8.06 6.01
CA LYS A 170 2.34 -8.69 6.33
C LYS A 170 3.48 -7.77 5.99
N ILE A 171 4.56 -7.88 6.77
CA ILE A 171 5.87 -7.33 6.43
C ILE A 171 6.80 -8.49 6.09
N ALA A 172 7.60 -8.34 5.04
CA ALA A 172 8.58 -9.33 4.63
C ALA A 172 9.92 -8.67 4.29
N ASP A 173 10.97 -9.42 4.49
CA ASP A 173 12.32 -9.09 4.04
C ASP A 173 12.43 -9.27 2.51
N ILE A 174 13.00 -8.29 1.82
CA ILE A 174 13.07 -8.28 0.33
C ILE A 174 13.97 -9.40 -0.20
N GLU A 175 15.04 -9.74 0.51
CA GLU A 175 16.03 -10.72 0.03
C GLU A 175 15.56 -12.15 0.21
N THR A 176 14.97 -12.45 1.36
CA THR A 176 14.52 -13.79 1.73
C THR A 176 13.07 -14.06 1.39
N LEU A 177 12.24 -13.01 1.32
CA LEU A 177 10.77 -13.03 1.27
C LEU A 177 10.14 -13.70 2.50
N ALA A 178 10.90 -13.89 3.56
CA ALA A 178 10.37 -14.39 4.82
C ALA A 178 9.48 -13.32 5.46
N SER A 179 8.30 -13.71 5.91
CA SER A 179 7.44 -12.82 6.70
C SER A 179 8.12 -12.55 8.04
N VAL A 180 8.33 -11.28 8.33
CA VAL A 180 8.87 -10.81 9.62
C VAL A 180 7.75 -10.81 10.65
N ASP A 181 6.60 -10.23 10.29
CA ASP A 181 5.41 -10.19 11.12
C ASP A 181 4.13 -10.07 10.28
N SER A 182 2.98 -10.23 10.94
CA SER A 182 1.68 -10.14 10.28
C SER A 182 0.57 -9.72 11.24
N LEU A 183 -0.40 -8.97 10.71
CA LEU A 183 -1.63 -8.61 11.39
C LEU A 183 -2.81 -9.16 10.59
N SER A 184 -3.67 -9.95 11.23
CA SER A 184 -4.86 -10.51 10.59
C SER A 184 -6.11 -9.78 11.05
N PHE A 185 -6.97 -9.45 10.08
CA PHE A 185 -8.24 -8.80 10.30
C PHE A 185 -9.36 -9.82 10.12
N SER A 186 -10.04 -10.14 11.22
CA SER A 186 -11.19 -11.04 11.24
C SER A 186 -12.14 -10.64 12.36
N ASP A 187 -13.43 -10.87 12.15
CA ASP A 187 -14.49 -10.71 13.16
C ASP A 187 -15.26 -12.03 13.29
N SER A 188 -15.80 -12.28 14.45
CA SER A 188 -16.67 -13.45 14.71
C SER A 188 -18.02 -13.35 13.98
N ASP A 189 -18.48 -12.13 13.68
CA ASP A 189 -19.64 -11.87 12.84
C ASP A 189 -19.21 -11.89 11.35
N GLU A 190 -19.74 -12.83 10.56
CA GLU A 190 -19.41 -12.98 9.14
C GLU A 190 -19.69 -11.71 8.32
N ASN A 191 -20.72 -10.94 8.66
CA ASN A 191 -21.05 -9.70 7.96
C ASN A 191 -20.00 -8.62 8.27
N ARG A 192 -19.57 -8.48 9.52
CA ARG A 192 -18.50 -7.58 9.91
C ARG A 192 -17.17 -8.01 9.34
N ASN A 193 -16.89 -9.30 9.34
CA ASN A 193 -15.68 -9.86 8.75
C ASN A 193 -15.56 -9.50 7.26
N ALA A 194 -16.67 -9.51 6.52
CA ALA A 194 -16.70 -9.07 5.13
C ALA A 194 -16.30 -7.58 4.96
N LEU A 195 -16.69 -6.73 5.91
CA LEU A 195 -16.37 -5.28 5.88
C LEU A 195 -14.90 -4.99 6.20
N LEU A 196 -14.22 -5.86 6.96
CA LEU A 196 -12.80 -5.73 7.30
C LEU A 196 -11.87 -6.13 6.15
N ARG A 197 -12.40 -6.69 5.06
CA ARG A 197 -11.58 -7.21 3.94
C ARG A 197 -11.07 -6.11 3.01
N ASP A 198 -11.79 -5.01 2.94
CA ASP A 198 -11.46 -3.89 2.06
C ASP A 198 -10.84 -2.78 2.89
N PHE A 199 -9.53 -2.68 2.86
CA PHE A 199 -8.79 -1.60 3.51
C PHE A 199 -7.59 -1.17 2.68
N SER A 200 -7.17 0.07 2.88
CA SER A 200 -5.90 0.62 2.43
C SER A 200 -4.97 0.79 3.61
N TYR A 201 -3.68 0.84 3.38
CA TYR A 201 -2.71 1.05 4.44
C TYR A 201 -1.60 2.00 4.02
N GLY A 202 -1.08 2.72 4.99
CA GLY A 202 0.18 3.46 4.92
C GLY A 202 1.18 2.82 5.86
N VAL A 203 2.47 2.89 5.54
CA VAL A 203 3.53 2.34 6.36
C VAL A 203 4.77 3.21 6.27
N THR A 204 5.45 3.36 7.41
CA THR A 204 6.80 3.91 7.56
C THR A 204 7.68 2.86 8.22
N ASP A 205 8.89 3.19 8.57
CA ASP A 205 9.79 2.32 9.33
C ASP A 205 9.35 2.10 10.79
N ASP A 206 8.52 3.00 11.35
CA ASP A 206 8.10 2.99 12.76
C ASP A 206 6.57 2.88 12.96
N HIS A 207 5.75 3.04 11.90
CA HIS A 207 4.29 2.97 12.01
C HIS A 207 3.63 2.25 10.83
N ALA A 208 2.48 1.65 11.11
CA ALA A 208 1.54 1.17 10.10
C ALA A 208 0.12 1.63 10.43
N VAL A 209 -0.58 2.17 9.44
CA VAL A 209 -1.95 2.67 9.58
C VAL A 209 -2.84 1.95 8.58
N PHE A 210 -3.99 1.47 9.05
CA PHE A 210 -4.97 0.72 8.25
C PHE A 210 -6.27 1.49 8.23
N ALA A 211 -6.77 1.86 7.07
CA ALA A 211 -8.02 2.59 6.91
C ALA A 211 -9.03 1.75 6.13
N PHE A 212 -10.16 1.46 6.75
CA PHE A 212 -11.15 0.54 6.21
C PHE A 212 -12.11 1.26 5.26
N GLN A 213 -12.40 0.60 4.13
CA GLN A 213 -13.25 1.21 3.10
C GLN A 213 -14.74 1.11 3.43
N ARG A 214 -15.16 0.04 4.10
CA ARG A 214 -16.58 -0.30 4.32
C ARG A 214 -17.08 0.01 5.72
N ILE A 215 -16.21 0.33 6.64
CA ILE A 215 -16.54 0.75 8.00
C ILE A 215 -15.82 2.04 8.32
N ASP A 216 -16.45 2.88 9.14
CA ASP A 216 -15.86 4.14 9.60
C ASP A 216 -14.83 3.88 10.69
N ARG A 217 -13.69 3.35 10.26
CA ARG A 217 -12.61 2.93 11.14
C ARG A 217 -11.26 3.08 10.50
N PHE A 218 -10.29 3.48 11.29
CA PHE A 218 -8.88 3.26 10.98
C PHE A 218 -8.11 2.81 12.21
N MET A 219 -6.96 2.20 12.00
CA MET A 219 -6.12 1.65 13.07
C MET A 219 -4.71 2.19 12.92
N ILE A 220 -4.09 2.52 14.04
CA ILE A 220 -2.71 3.00 14.12
C ILE A 220 -1.91 1.99 14.94
N SER A 221 -0.83 1.47 14.41
CA SER A 221 0.12 0.61 15.11
C SER A 221 1.53 1.17 14.99
N SER A 222 2.34 0.94 16.01
CA SER A 222 3.78 1.18 15.92
C SER A 222 4.49 -0.07 15.40
N LEU A 223 5.67 0.12 14.82
CA LEU A 223 6.57 -0.95 14.42
C LEU A 223 7.84 -0.86 15.26
N SER A 224 8.35 -2.00 15.71
CA SER A 224 9.69 -2.05 16.35
C SER A 224 10.79 -1.92 15.31
N ASP A 225 12.03 -1.71 15.74
CA ASP A 225 13.23 -1.71 14.88
C ASP A 225 13.40 -2.99 14.03
N SER A 226 12.75 -4.08 14.43
CA SER A 226 12.72 -5.35 13.70
C SER A 226 11.41 -5.56 12.94
N TYR A 227 10.63 -4.51 12.73
CA TYR A 227 9.32 -4.49 12.04
C TYR A 227 8.25 -5.38 12.68
N HIS A 228 8.31 -5.65 13.99
CA HIS A 228 7.20 -6.30 14.69
C HIS A 228 6.10 -5.30 15.01
N VAL A 229 4.87 -5.70 14.73
CA VAL A 229 3.68 -4.90 14.99
C VAL A 229 3.41 -4.80 16.49
N ILE A 230 3.32 -3.56 16.95
CA ILE A 230 2.92 -3.22 18.32
C ILE A 230 1.51 -2.65 18.24
N PRO A 231 0.49 -3.32 18.82
CA PRO A 231 -0.87 -2.79 18.87
C PRO A 231 -0.93 -1.37 19.44
N GLY A 232 -1.76 -0.53 18.84
CA GLY A 232 -1.92 0.86 19.24
C GLY A 232 -3.40 1.24 19.32
N LEU A 233 -3.87 2.14 18.45
CA LEU A 233 -5.21 2.71 18.52
C LEU A 233 -6.14 2.14 17.46
N ILE A 234 -7.41 1.95 17.84
CA ILE A 234 -8.52 1.76 16.92
C ILE A 234 -9.40 3.00 17.00
N MET A 235 -9.47 3.74 15.90
CA MET A 235 -10.30 4.94 15.77
C MET A 235 -11.64 4.57 15.17
N HIS A 236 -12.72 4.86 15.87
CA HIS A 236 -14.10 4.61 15.44
C HIS A 236 -14.79 5.94 15.12
N GLY A 237 -15.33 6.07 13.91
CA GLY A 237 -16.23 7.16 13.58
C GLY A 237 -17.66 6.90 14.06
N ASP A 238 -18.49 7.94 13.96
CA ASP A 238 -19.90 7.90 14.40
C ASP A 238 -20.85 7.25 13.38
N GLY A 239 -20.31 6.70 12.30
CA GLY A 239 -21.09 6.15 11.18
C GLY A 239 -21.85 4.87 11.54
N ASP A 240 -23.15 4.79 11.22
CA ASP A 240 -23.90 3.53 11.21
C ASP A 240 -23.51 2.72 9.98
N ASP A 241 -22.50 1.86 10.14
CA ASP A 241 -21.90 1.06 9.06
C ASP A 241 -22.88 0.08 8.41
N LYS A 242 -24.01 -0.26 9.09
CA LYS A 242 -24.92 -1.31 8.63
C LYS A 242 -25.69 -0.95 7.36
N ASN A 243 -25.90 0.32 7.10
CA ASN A 243 -26.72 0.83 6.00
C ASN A 243 -25.93 1.63 4.96
N ARG A 244 -24.65 1.91 5.18
CA ARG A 244 -23.85 2.69 4.26
C ARG A 244 -23.42 1.86 3.05
N LYS A 245 -23.73 2.36 1.85
CA LYS A 245 -23.30 1.78 0.56
C LYS A 245 -22.01 2.42 0.05
N ASP A 246 -21.65 3.58 0.58
CA ASP A 246 -20.52 4.36 0.14
C ASP A 246 -19.22 3.97 0.87
N VAL A 247 -18.10 4.41 0.33
CA VAL A 247 -16.77 4.14 0.84
C VAL A 247 -16.37 5.24 1.83
N TYR A 248 -15.66 4.88 2.90
CA TYR A 248 -15.12 5.86 3.88
C TYR A 248 -13.72 6.32 3.48
N TYR A 249 -12.79 5.39 3.32
CA TYR A 249 -11.39 5.68 3.02
C TYR A 249 -10.91 4.85 1.83
N THR A 250 -10.11 5.45 0.95
CA THR A 250 -9.58 4.76 -0.23
C THR A 250 -8.06 4.65 -0.23
N ASP A 251 -7.35 5.55 0.44
CA ASP A 251 -5.88 5.48 0.52
C ASP A 251 -5.33 6.12 1.80
N VAL A 252 -4.07 5.78 2.11
CA VAL A 252 -3.37 6.24 3.32
C VAL A 252 -1.92 6.57 2.98
N ILE A 253 -1.47 7.74 3.41
CA ILE A 253 -0.05 8.13 3.42
C ILE A 253 0.37 8.38 4.87
N CYS A 254 1.46 7.76 5.30
CA CYS A 254 2.09 7.98 6.60
C CYS A 254 3.38 8.78 6.42
N ARG A 255 3.54 9.84 7.20
CA ARG A 255 4.72 10.70 7.28
C ARG A 255 4.81 11.27 8.70
N ASP A 256 5.07 12.58 8.87
CA ASP A 256 4.98 13.27 10.16
C ASP A 256 3.55 13.22 10.74
N TYR A 257 2.57 13.06 9.87
CA TYR A 257 1.17 12.84 10.17
C TYR A 257 0.60 11.69 9.34
N ILE A 258 -0.61 11.29 9.70
CA ILE A 258 -1.43 10.34 8.96
C ILE A 258 -2.35 11.13 8.03
N TYR A 259 -2.31 10.83 6.73
CA TYR A 259 -3.16 11.44 5.71
C TYR A 259 -4.08 10.36 5.14
N LEU A 260 -5.37 10.48 5.44
CA LEU A 260 -6.40 9.55 4.98
C LEU A 260 -7.18 10.17 3.82
N LEU A 261 -7.20 9.51 2.66
CA LEU A 261 -8.06 9.92 1.55
C LEU A 261 -9.50 9.51 1.84
N SER A 262 -10.30 10.47 2.26
CA SER A 262 -11.68 10.28 2.72
C SER A 262 -12.69 10.47 1.61
N GLN A 263 -13.67 9.57 1.54
CA GLN A 263 -14.80 9.57 0.62
C GLN A 263 -16.13 9.86 1.33
N ARG A 264 -16.10 10.43 2.54
CA ARG A 264 -17.32 10.68 3.34
C ARG A 264 -18.34 11.54 2.63
N ASP A 265 -17.88 12.50 1.84
CA ASP A 265 -18.71 13.44 1.10
C ASP A 265 -18.99 13.00 -0.37
N VAL A 266 -18.60 11.76 -0.72
CA VAL A 266 -18.78 11.17 -2.03
C VAL A 266 -19.96 10.20 -2.03
N ARG A 267 -20.85 10.34 -2.99
CA ARG A 267 -21.88 9.33 -3.31
C ARG A 267 -21.36 8.44 -4.43
N THR A 268 -20.77 7.32 -4.06
CA THR A 268 -20.09 6.42 -5.00
C THR A 268 -20.99 5.90 -6.11
N SER A 269 -22.28 5.66 -5.80
CA SER A 269 -23.27 5.20 -6.79
C SER A 269 -23.62 6.23 -7.86
N GLU A 270 -23.44 7.51 -7.57
CA GLU A 270 -23.78 8.64 -8.44
C GLU A 270 -22.52 9.31 -9.02
N LEU A 271 -21.32 8.93 -8.55
CA LEU A 271 -20.05 9.61 -8.80
C LEU A 271 -20.16 11.12 -8.57
N SER A 272 -20.79 11.51 -7.46
CA SER A 272 -21.03 12.90 -7.10
C SER A 272 -20.45 13.22 -5.74
N GLY A 273 -20.12 14.50 -5.50
CA GLY A 273 -19.44 14.96 -4.32
C GLY A 273 -17.95 15.19 -4.57
N THR A 274 -17.19 15.33 -3.50
CA THR A 274 -15.74 15.60 -3.54
C THR A 274 -15.04 14.82 -2.45
N SER A 275 -13.78 14.44 -2.69
CA SER A 275 -12.95 13.79 -1.69
C SER A 275 -12.33 14.83 -0.74
N SER A 276 -11.84 14.34 0.39
CA SER A 276 -11.03 15.15 1.29
C SER A 276 -9.84 14.35 1.82
N ILE A 277 -8.78 15.05 2.23
CA ILE A 277 -7.70 14.46 3.00
C ILE A 277 -7.94 14.81 4.46
N GLU A 278 -8.15 13.80 5.29
CA GLU A 278 -8.25 13.94 6.74
C GLU A 278 -6.88 13.68 7.35
N VAL A 279 -6.37 14.65 8.11
CA VAL A 279 -5.03 14.61 8.70
C VAL A 279 -5.14 14.37 10.19
N TYR A 280 -4.43 13.35 10.67
CA TYR A 280 -4.38 12.99 12.09
C TYR A 280 -2.92 12.89 12.56
N ASP A 281 -2.69 13.16 13.83
CA ASP A 281 -1.44 12.76 14.49
C ASP A 281 -1.46 11.24 14.81
N TYR A 282 -0.34 10.70 15.28
CA TYR A 282 -0.24 9.29 15.64
C TYR A 282 -0.89 8.93 16.99
N ASP A 283 -1.36 9.92 17.75
CA ASP A 283 -2.23 9.75 18.91
C ASP A 283 -3.73 9.72 18.50
N GLY A 284 -4.01 9.82 17.19
CA GLY A 284 -5.35 9.77 16.61
C GLY A 284 -6.14 11.08 16.77
N ASN A 285 -5.48 12.20 17.08
CA ASN A 285 -6.17 13.48 17.15
C ASN A 285 -6.33 14.08 15.75
N PRO A 286 -7.52 14.59 15.40
CA PRO A 286 -7.75 15.26 14.12
C PRO A 286 -7.05 16.60 14.08
N VAL A 287 -6.21 16.83 13.08
CA VAL A 287 -5.41 18.05 12.92
C VAL A 287 -5.99 18.96 11.85
N ARG A 288 -6.26 18.41 10.67
CA ARG A 288 -6.70 19.23 9.52
C ARG A 288 -7.56 18.40 8.55
N LYS A 289 -8.55 19.05 7.94
CA LYS A 289 -9.30 18.53 6.81
C LYS A 289 -9.04 19.38 5.57
N ILE A 290 -8.61 18.75 4.47
CA ILE A 290 -8.34 19.40 3.18
C ILE A 290 -9.39 18.87 2.21
N SER A 291 -10.37 19.68 1.86
CA SER A 291 -11.35 19.36 0.84
C SER A 291 -10.74 19.63 -0.54
N ILE A 292 -10.83 18.68 -1.47
CA ILE A 292 -10.36 18.81 -2.84
C ILE A 292 -11.54 18.81 -3.81
N ASP A 293 -11.38 19.39 -4.98
CA ASP A 293 -12.44 19.61 -5.97
C ASP A 293 -12.72 18.42 -6.89
N ILE A 294 -12.13 17.25 -6.59
CA ILE A 294 -12.27 16.01 -7.38
C ILE A 294 -12.75 14.84 -6.50
N ILE A 295 -13.19 13.76 -7.17
CA ILE A 295 -13.31 12.45 -6.56
C ILE A 295 -12.02 11.70 -6.83
N ALA A 296 -11.19 11.50 -5.80
CA ALA A 296 -9.91 10.81 -5.91
C ALA A 296 -10.01 9.38 -5.38
N SER A 297 -9.40 8.42 -6.05
CA SER A 297 -9.36 7.01 -5.63
C SER A 297 -8.08 6.62 -4.92
N GLU A 298 -6.99 7.25 -5.27
CA GLU A 298 -5.65 7.01 -4.72
C GLU A 298 -4.85 8.31 -4.67
N MET A 299 -3.85 8.36 -3.81
CA MET A 299 -2.95 9.50 -3.70
C MET A 299 -1.50 9.06 -3.44
N VAL A 300 -0.55 9.82 -3.98
CA VAL A 300 0.87 9.73 -3.60
C VAL A 300 1.41 11.12 -3.33
N TYR A 301 2.39 11.21 -2.44
CA TYR A 301 3.03 12.48 -2.10
C TYR A 301 4.41 12.59 -2.73
N ASP A 302 4.64 13.69 -3.43
CA ASP A 302 5.94 14.08 -3.98
C ASP A 302 6.63 15.02 -2.98
N PRO A 303 7.60 14.51 -2.19
CA PRO A 303 8.23 15.32 -1.14
C PRO A 303 9.17 16.40 -1.68
N ILE A 304 9.69 16.20 -2.90
CA ILE A 304 10.64 17.13 -3.51
C ILE A 304 9.91 18.37 -4.05
N ASN A 305 8.82 18.16 -4.78
CA ASN A 305 8.04 19.27 -5.32
C ASN A 305 6.92 19.72 -4.37
N LYS A 306 6.80 19.09 -3.18
CA LYS A 306 5.82 19.42 -2.12
C LYS A 306 4.39 19.43 -2.63
N ARG A 307 3.95 18.33 -3.23
CA ARG A 307 2.63 18.21 -3.82
C ARG A 307 2.05 16.82 -3.68
N VAL A 308 0.75 16.74 -3.77
CA VAL A 308 0.01 15.48 -3.80
C VAL A 308 -0.44 15.21 -5.22
N ILE A 309 -0.26 13.98 -5.68
CA ILE A 309 -0.71 13.51 -6.99
C ILE A 309 -1.83 12.51 -6.74
N PHE A 310 -2.97 12.72 -7.40
CA PHE A 310 -4.15 11.87 -7.28
C PHE A 310 -4.43 11.12 -8.56
N ARG A 311 -5.06 9.98 -8.41
CA ARG A 311 -5.82 9.29 -9.45
C ARG A 311 -7.31 9.43 -9.19
N THR A 312 -8.09 9.49 -10.25
CA THR A 312 -9.54 9.53 -10.18
C THR A 312 -10.14 8.26 -10.80
N PRO A 313 -11.34 7.87 -10.42
CA PRO A 313 -12.08 6.82 -11.14
C PRO A 313 -12.67 7.30 -12.47
N MET A 314 -12.57 8.60 -12.78
CA MET A 314 -13.26 9.25 -13.89
C MET A 314 -12.42 9.29 -15.16
N ASP A 315 -11.11 9.37 -15.03
CA ASP A 315 -10.15 9.48 -16.13
C ASP A 315 -8.82 8.80 -15.79
N ASN A 316 -7.89 8.81 -16.75
CA ASN A 316 -6.54 8.27 -16.55
C ASN A 316 -5.50 9.36 -16.29
N ASP A 317 -5.92 10.62 -16.19
CA ASP A 317 -5.02 11.74 -15.94
C ASP A 317 -4.61 11.77 -14.47
N PHE A 318 -3.46 12.38 -14.21
CA PHE A 318 -3.10 12.75 -12.85
C PHE A 318 -3.76 14.09 -12.51
N HIS A 319 -4.21 14.21 -11.26
CA HIS A 319 -4.64 15.47 -10.70
C HIS A 319 -3.66 15.88 -9.61
N VAL A 320 -3.17 17.09 -9.68
CA VAL A 320 -2.08 17.56 -8.83
C VAL A 320 -2.56 18.67 -7.92
N LEU A 321 -2.18 18.58 -6.65
CA LEU A 321 -2.39 19.60 -5.64
C LEU A 321 -1.03 20.08 -5.13
N ASP A 322 -0.70 21.32 -5.37
CA ASP A 322 0.50 21.95 -4.80
C ASP A 322 0.25 22.23 -3.30
N TYR A 323 0.60 21.26 -2.47
CA TYR A 323 0.40 21.31 -1.03
C TYR A 323 1.47 20.49 -0.32
N ALA A 324 2.21 21.14 0.57
CA ALA A 324 3.21 20.46 1.40
C ALA A 324 2.53 19.70 2.54
N PHE A 325 2.79 18.41 2.64
CA PHE A 325 2.55 17.65 3.84
C PHE A 325 3.65 18.00 4.86
N GLU A 326 3.25 18.66 5.96
CA GLU A 326 4.12 19.09 7.05
C GLU A 326 3.80 18.26 8.28
#